data_e9376c0b9f00875ccf30a15f23b2ac1e
#
_entry.id   e9376c0b9f00875ccf30a15f23b2ac1e
#
_cell.length_a   1.000
_cell.length_b   1.000
_cell.length_c   1.000
_cell.angle_alpha   90.00
_cell.angle_beta   90.00
_cell.angle_gamma   90.00
#
_symmetry.space_group_name_H-M   'P 1'
#
loop_
_entity.id
_entity.type
_entity.pdbx_description
1 polymer ?
#
loop_
_entity_poly.entity_id
_entity_poly.type
_entity_poly.pdbx_seq_one_letter_code
_entity_poly.pdbx_strand_id
1 'polypeptide(L)'
;MTQLLQGDIAVVTGAAQGNGRAIALGLAREGAMLALGDVNAAGAAAVADEIRRDGGRAFATGLDVGDAAQCAAFAAAAEAELGACSVLVNNAGIIRRVGIDDPDYDTHWAQTLAVNATGMKNMIRALLPQLRRRHGRVVNLGSINSFATGPRSSTYTASKGAVLQLTRSLAAELAPEGIRVNGIAPGVIATPMTEATRGDPAAIGRFMAHTPMGRVGEPEELVGPVVFLASAMSSYVTGAMLPVDGGFLTL
;
A
#
# COMPACT_ATOMS: atom_id res chain seq x y z
N MET A 1 -25.01 -9.92 -1.66
CA MET A 1 -23.71 -10.37 -2.19
C MET A 1 -22.89 -10.84 -1.01
N THR A 2 -22.15 -11.93 -1.13
CA THR A 2 -21.30 -12.46 -0.05
C THR A 2 -20.10 -11.52 0.12
N GLN A 3 -19.87 -10.99 1.31
CA GLN A 3 -18.70 -10.16 1.61
C GLN A 3 -17.44 -11.03 1.65
N LEU A 4 -16.45 -10.71 0.81
CA LEU A 4 -15.24 -11.53 0.58
C LEU A 4 -14.26 -11.53 1.75
N LEU A 5 -14.36 -10.58 2.67
CA LEU A 5 -13.44 -10.37 3.80
C LEU A 5 -14.18 -10.40 5.16
N GLN A 6 -15.37 -11.00 5.19
CA GLN A 6 -16.14 -11.12 6.43
C GLN A 6 -15.33 -11.87 7.51
N GLY A 7 -15.14 -11.23 8.67
CA GLY A 7 -14.36 -11.77 9.78
C GLY A 7 -12.84 -11.57 9.67
N ASP A 8 -12.38 -10.91 8.63
CA ASP A 8 -10.99 -10.46 8.50
C ASP A 8 -10.75 -9.15 9.25
N ILE A 9 -9.52 -8.98 9.73
CA ILE A 9 -9.03 -7.73 10.31
C ILE A 9 -7.91 -7.23 9.43
N ALA A 10 -8.14 -6.10 8.78
CA ALA A 10 -7.20 -5.51 7.83
C ALA A 10 -6.52 -4.28 8.40
N VAL A 11 -5.19 -4.25 8.33
CA VAL A 11 -4.36 -3.09 8.59
C VAL A 11 -4.07 -2.38 7.27
N VAL A 12 -4.28 -1.05 7.22
CA VAL A 12 -3.91 -0.21 6.07
C VAL A 12 -3.02 0.93 6.55
N THR A 13 -1.82 1.06 5.99
CA THR A 13 -0.91 2.17 6.28
C THR A 13 -1.05 3.28 5.23
N GLY A 14 -0.81 4.54 5.62
CA GLY A 14 -1.04 5.69 4.75
C GLY A 14 -2.53 5.84 4.39
N ALA A 15 -3.41 5.64 5.39
CA ALA A 15 -4.84 5.49 5.17
C ALA A 15 -5.63 6.80 5.16
N ALA A 16 -4.99 7.95 5.46
CA ALA A 16 -5.69 9.22 5.62
C ALA A 16 -6.26 9.79 4.31
N GLN A 17 -5.74 9.41 3.15
CA GLN A 17 -6.11 9.99 1.87
C GLN A 17 -5.76 9.07 0.67
N GLY A 18 -6.16 9.47 -0.52
CA GLY A 18 -5.78 8.85 -1.80
C GLY A 18 -6.03 7.34 -1.84
N ASN A 19 -5.05 6.59 -2.31
CA ASN A 19 -5.15 5.14 -2.47
C ASN A 19 -5.47 4.42 -1.15
N GLY A 20 -4.80 4.80 -0.06
CA GLY A 20 -4.99 4.16 1.24
C GLY A 20 -6.41 4.33 1.78
N ARG A 21 -6.99 5.54 1.64
CA ARG A 21 -8.39 5.78 2.00
C ARG A 21 -9.35 4.94 1.15
N ALA A 22 -9.20 4.97 -0.17
CA ALA A 22 -10.08 4.20 -1.07
C ALA A 22 -10.02 2.69 -0.78
N ILE A 23 -8.80 2.16 -0.58
CA ILE A 23 -8.59 0.76 -0.23
C ILE A 23 -9.23 0.43 1.12
N ALA A 24 -9.05 1.27 2.14
CA ALA A 24 -9.64 1.05 3.47
C ALA A 24 -11.16 0.97 3.41
N LEU A 25 -11.80 1.92 2.73
CA LEU A 25 -13.25 1.94 2.51
C LEU A 25 -13.72 0.71 1.71
N GLY A 26 -12.95 0.31 0.69
CA GLY A 26 -13.26 -0.86 -0.11
C GLY A 26 -13.21 -2.16 0.68
N LEU A 27 -12.17 -2.35 1.50
CA LEU A 27 -12.05 -3.53 2.37
C LEU A 27 -13.16 -3.57 3.42
N ALA A 28 -13.56 -2.41 3.97
CA ALA A 28 -14.69 -2.31 4.91
C ALA A 28 -16.01 -2.74 4.25
N ARG A 29 -16.29 -2.33 3.01
CA ARG A 29 -17.48 -2.78 2.25
C ARG A 29 -17.51 -4.27 2.02
N GLU A 30 -16.34 -4.91 1.93
CA GLU A 30 -16.19 -6.36 1.82
C GLU A 30 -16.21 -7.08 3.20
N GLY A 31 -16.55 -6.37 4.28
CA GLY A 31 -16.81 -6.95 5.60
C GLY A 31 -15.58 -7.03 6.52
N ALA A 32 -14.44 -6.48 6.14
CA ALA A 32 -13.28 -6.41 7.01
C ALA A 32 -13.46 -5.37 8.13
N MET A 33 -12.93 -5.64 9.31
CA MET A 33 -12.66 -4.65 10.33
C MET A 33 -11.32 -3.97 10.06
N LEU A 34 -11.22 -2.64 10.21
CA LEU A 34 -10.07 -1.85 9.76
C LEU A 34 -9.24 -1.26 10.90
N ALA A 35 -7.92 -1.48 10.87
CA ALA A 35 -6.95 -0.72 11.65
C ALA A 35 -6.16 0.20 10.71
N LEU A 36 -6.29 1.51 10.89
CA LEU A 36 -5.80 2.55 10.00
C LEU A 36 -4.64 3.31 10.64
N GLY A 37 -3.48 3.31 10.00
CA GLY A 37 -2.30 4.04 10.44
C GLY A 37 -1.88 5.10 9.42
N ASP A 38 -1.62 6.33 9.87
CA ASP A 38 -1.09 7.41 9.04
C ASP A 38 -0.32 8.41 9.92
N VAL A 39 0.69 9.09 9.37
CA VAL A 39 1.33 10.22 10.06
C VAL A 39 0.34 11.36 10.29
N ASN A 40 -0.65 11.51 9.42
CA ASN A 40 -1.82 12.36 9.63
C ASN A 40 -2.89 11.59 10.42
N ALA A 41 -2.72 11.54 11.74
CA ALA A 41 -3.63 10.85 12.64
C ALA A 41 -5.08 11.33 12.52
N ALA A 42 -5.30 12.64 12.35
CA ALA A 42 -6.64 13.22 12.19
C ALA A 42 -7.31 12.76 10.89
N GLY A 43 -6.55 12.67 9.79
CA GLY A 43 -7.06 12.15 8.52
C GLY A 43 -7.42 10.66 8.62
N ALA A 44 -6.58 9.85 9.28
CA ALA A 44 -6.90 8.43 9.51
C ALA A 44 -8.14 8.25 10.39
N ALA A 45 -8.31 9.08 11.43
CA ALA A 45 -9.49 9.08 12.29
C ALA A 45 -10.76 9.43 11.49
N ALA A 46 -10.70 10.43 10.61
CA ALA A 46 -11.84 10.80 9.76
C ALA A 46 -12.29 9.63 8.85
N VAL A 47 -11.35 8.87 8.28
CA VAL A 47 -11.66 7.67 7.48
C VAL A 47 -12.27 6.56 8.37
N ALA A 48 -11.75 6.37 9.58
CA ALA A 48 -12.35 5.41 10.52
C ALA A 48 -13.78 5.80 10.92
N ASP A 49 -14.05 7.10 11.09
CA ASP A 49 -15.40 7.59 11.38
C ASP A 49 -16.34 7.39 10.18
N GLU A 50 -15.86 7.52 8.96
CA GLU A 50 -16.63 7.21 7.75
C GLU A 50 -17.01 5.73 7.72
N ILE A 51 -16.07 4.83 7.97
CA ILE A 51 -16.32 3.39 8.03
C ILE A 51 -17.36 3.06 9.13
N ARG A 52 -17.26 3.68 10.29
CA ARG A 52 -18.20 3.43 11.42
C ARG A 52 -19.61 3.95 11.10
N ARG A 53 -19.73 5.11 10.41
CA ARG A 53 -21.02 5.65 9.97
C ARG A 53 -21.72 4.74 8.97
N ASP A 54 -20.93 4.03 8.14
CA ASP A 54 -21.44 3.05 7.18
C ASP A 54 -21.68 1.65 7.82
N GLY A 55 -21.60 1.55 9.17
CA GLY A 55 -21.87 0.30 9.92
C GLY A 55 -20.69 -0.63 10.08
N GLY A 56 -19.50 -0.27 9.60
CA GLY A 56 -18.28 -1.05 9.78
C GLY A 56 -17.62 -0.83 11.14
N ARG A 57 -16.57 -1.60 11.43
CA ARG A 57 -15.70 -1.43 12.60
C ARG A 57 -14.33 -0.93 12.18
N ALA A 58 -13.85 0.13 12.83
CA ALA A 58 -12.53 0.67 12.53
C ALA A 58 -11.86 1.25 13.77
N PHE A 59 -10.55 1.10 13.85
CA PHE A 59 -9.60 1.74 14.75
C PHE A 59 -8.63 2.60 13.94
N ALA A 60 -8.20 3.74 14.46
CA ALA A 60 -7.23 4.59 13.79
C ALA A 60 -6.31 5.27 14.79
N THR A 61 -5.03 5.40 14.43
CA THR A 61 -4.06 6.17 15.22
C THR A 61 -2.91 6.70 14.35
N GLY A 62 -2.12 7.63 14.91
CA GLY A 62 -0.90 8.11 14.28
C GLY A 62 0.14 7.00 14.12
N LEU A 63 0.82 6.97 12.96
CA LEU A 63 1.82 5.95 12.64
C LEU A 63 2.86 6.50 11.65
N ASP A 64 4.10 6.61 12.09
CA ASP A 64 5.25 6.68 11.18
C ASP A 64 5.79 5.25 10.96
N VAL A 65 5.61 4.72 9.75
CA VAL A 65 6.10 3.38 9.40
C VAL A 65 7.63 3.29 9.39
N GLY A 66 8.33 4.41 9.24
CA GLY A 66 9.79 4.49 9.35
C GLY A 66 10.30 4.16 10.76
N ASP A 67 9.47 4.33 11.78
CA ASP A 67 9.76 4.05 13.18
C ASP A 67 9.26 2.65 13.57
N ALA A 68 10.19 1.74 13.83
CA ALA A 68 9.88 0.36 14.19
C ALA A 68 9.15 0.24 15.55
N ALA A 69 9.40 1.16 16.49
CA ALA A 69 8.72 1.15 17.80
C ALA A 69 7.26 1.58 17.66
N GLN A 70 6.98 2.59 16.83
CA GLN A 70 5.61 2.98 16.50
C GLN A 70 4.88 1.86 15.77
N CYS A 71 5.52 1.16 14.83
CA CYS A 71 4.91 0.00 14.17
C CYS A 71 4.53 -1.10 15.16
N ALA A 72 5.39 -1.41 16.13
CA ALA A 72 5.11 -2.41 17.17
C ALA A 72 3.95 -1.96 18.09
N ALA A 73 3.95 -0.71 18.53
CA ALA A 73 2.88 -0.13 19.35
C ALA A 73 1.54 -0.12 18.61
N PHE A 74 1.54 0.27 17.33
CA PHE A 74 0.36 0.23 16.47
C PHE A 74 -0.20 -1.19 16.34
N ALA A 75 0.66 -2.18 16.08
CA ALA A 75 0.25 -3.57 15.94
C ALA A 75 -0.41 -4.12 17.21
N ALA A 76 0.15 -3.78 18.38
CA ALA A 76 -0.40 -4.17 19.67
C ALA A 76 -1.75 -3.50 19.94
N ALA A 77 -1.87 -2.19 19.69
CA ALA A 77 -3.11 -1.44 19.87
C ALA A 77 -4.22 -1.96 18.94
N ALA A 78 -3.90 -2.18 17.65
CA ALA A 78 -4.85 -2.73 16.67
C ALA A 78 -5.37 -4.13 17.11
N GLU A 79 -4.48 -4.98 17.66
CA GLU A 79 -4.86 -6.30 18.15
C GLU A 79 -5.77 -6.21 19.38
N ALA A 80 -5.49 -5.30 20.31
CA ALA A 80 -6.32 -5.09 21.50
C ALA A 80 -7.74 -4.62 21.15
N GLU A 81 -7.87 -3.75 20.14
CA GLU A 81 -9.15 -3.15 19.72
C GLU A 81 -10.00 -4.05 18.82
N LEU A 82 -9.37 -4.78 17.92
CA LEU A 82 -10.07 -5.51 16.85
C LEU A 82 -9.80 -7.01 16.87
N GLY A 83 -8.69 -7.45 17.45
CA GLY A 83 -8.19 -8.81 17.37
C GLY A 83 -7.02 -8.97 16.40
N ALA A 84 -6.58 -10.22 16.20
CA ALA A 84 -5.39 -10.51 15.39
C ALA A 84 -5.59 -10.18 13.91
N CYS A 85 -4.68 -9.39 13.36
CA CYS A 85 -4.63 -9.00 11.95
C CYS A 85 -4.51 -10.22 11.04
N SER A 86 -5.34 -10.27 10.00
CA SER A 86 -5.30 -11.29 8.94
C SER A 86 -4.91 -10.72 7.58
N VAL A 87 -5.02 -9.39 7.39
CA VAL A 87 -4.64 -8.71 6.14
C VAL A 87 -3.81 -7.47 6.46
N LEU A 88 -2.65 -7.36 5.84
CA LEU A 88 -1.82 -6.15 5.89
C LEU A 88 -1.72 -5.53 4.50
N VAL A 89 -2.14 -4.26 4.36
CA VAL A 89 -1.91 -3.45 3.17
C VAL A 89 -0.87 -2.39 3.48
N ASN A 90 0.35 -2.60 2.98
CA ASN A 90 1.44 -1.63 3.04
C ASN A 90 1.28 -0.61 1.92
N ASN A 91 0.53 0.46 2.19
CA ASN A 91 0.29 1.54 1.23
C ASN A 91 1.11 2.80 1.53
N ALA A 92 1.52 3.05 2.77
CA ALA A 92 2.32 4.22 3.11
C ALA A 92 3.53 4.39 2.18
N GLY A 93 3.70 5.59 1.65
CA GLY A 93 4.79 5.88 0.73
C GLY A 93 4.88 7.36 0.40
N ILE A 94 6.08 7.79 0.02
CA ILE A 94 6.37 9.13 -0.44
C ILE A 94 7.10 9.08 -1.78
N ILE A 95 7.00 10.16 -2.55
CA ILE A 95 7.78 10.39 -3.76
C ILE A 95 8.59 11.68 -3.61
N ARG A 96 9.88 11.62 -3.95
CA ARG A 96 10.77 12.77 -4.06
C ARG A 96 11.43 12.73 -5.43
N ARG A 97 11.21 13.77 -6.23
CA ARG A 97 11.76 13.88 -7.59
C ARG A 97 13.00 14.78 -7.56
N VAL A 98 14.16 14.17 -7.47
CA VAL A 98 15.45 14.86 -7.37
C VAL A 98 16.45 14.30 -8.38
N GLY A 99 17.34 15.14 -8.90
CA GLY A 99 18.48 14.71 -9.71
C GLY A 99 19.57 14.12 -8.82
N ILE A 100 20.45 13.31 -9.40
CA ILE A 100 21.57 12.71 -8.67
C ILE A 100 22.58 13.74 -8.13
N ASP A 101 22.62 14.90 -8.75
CA ASP A 101 23.48 16.04 -8.43
C ASP A 101 22.80 17.09 -7.52
N ASP A 102 21.56 16.82 -7.09
CA ASP A 102 20.82 17.70 -6.20
C ASP A 102 21.48 17.72 -4.79
N PRO A 103 21.72 18.89 -4.19
CA PRO A 103 22.34 18.98 -2.86
C PRO A 103 21.60 18.18 -1.77
N ASP A 104 20.29 18.01 -1.89
CA ASP A 104 19.45 17.29 -0.92
C ASP A 104 19.23 15.81 -1.31
N TYR A 105 19.96 15.30 -2.33
CA TYR A 105 19.76 13.96 -2.85
C TYR A 105 19.83 12.88 -1.76
N ASP A 106 20.89 12.89 -0.94
CA ASP A 106 21.10 11.88 0.11
C ASP A 106 20.01 11.93 1.18
N THR A 107 19.53 13.12 1.53
CA THR A 107 18.41 13.31 2.46
C THR A 107 17.13 12.70 1.88
N HIS A 108 16.82 13.00 0.64
CA HIS A 108 15.65 12.47 -0.04
C HIS A 108 15.73 10.96 -0.29
N TRP A 109 16.94 10.45 -0.57
CA TRP A 109 17.22 9.02 -0.66
C TRP A 109 16.89 8.31 0.66
N ALA A 110 17.49 8.79 1.76
CA ALA A 110 17.27 8.20 3.08
C ALA A 110 15.79 8.22 3.49
N GLN A 111 15.10 9.34 3.33
CA GLN A 111 13.68 9.48 3.65
C GLN A 111 12.82 8.54 2.80
N THR A 112 13.07 8.47 1.49
CA THR A 112 12.26 7.65 0.58
C THR A 112 12.40 6.17 0.89
N LEU A 113 13.63 5.70 1.15
CA LEU A 113 13.87 4.31 1.55
C LEU A 113 13.30 4.01 2.95
N ALA A 114 13.44 4.94 3.90
CA ALA A 114 12.91 4.77 5.25
C ALA A 114 11.40 4.52 5.25
N VAL A 115 10.64 5.28 4.46
CA VAL A 115 9.18 5.12 4.38
C VAL A 115 8.80 3.95 3.47
N ASN A 116 9.26 3.95 2.21
CA ASN A 116 8.72 3.06 1.19
C ASN A 116 9.18 1.61 1.33
N ALA A 117 10.41 1.37 1.79
CA ALA A 117 11.01 0.02 1.90
C ALA A 117 11.15 -0.42 3.35
N THR A 118 11.83 0.37 4.18
CA THR A 118 12.04 0.03 5.60
C THR A 118 10.72 0.01 6.37
N GLY A 119 9.83 0.98 6.11
CA GLY A 119 8.50 1.05 6.72
C GLY A 119 7.65 -0.18 6.41
N MET A 120 7.63 -0.62 5.15
CA MET A 120 6.97 -1.87 4.76
C MET A 120 7.51 -3.06 5.56
N LYS A 121 8.84 -3.22 5.63
CA LYS A 121 9.49 -4.28 6.41
C LYS A 121 9.14 -4.16 7.90
N ASN A 122 9.11 -2.97 8.46
CA ASN A 122 8.77 -2.75 9.88
C ASN A 122 7.35 -3.22 10.18
N MET A 123 6.36 -2.86 9.36
CA MET A 123 4.97 -3.27 9.53
C MET A 123 4.79 -4.78 9.40
N ILE A 124 5.44 -5.42 8.42
CA ILE A 124 5.39 -6.88 8.28
C ILE A 124 5.96 -7.54 9.54
N ARG A 125 7.12 -7.09 10.04
CA ARG A 125 7.72 -7.64 11.26
C ARG A 125 6.85 -7.45 12.50
N ALA A 126 6.24 -6.28 12.66
CA ALA A 126 5.37 -5.98 13.79
C ALA A 126 4.10 -6.86 13.82
N LEU A 127 3.53 -7.13 12.64
CA LEU A 127 2.31 -7.92 12.51
C LEU A 127 2.56 -9.42 12.27
N LEU A 128 3.80 -9.86 12.05
CA LEU A 128 4.11 -11.25 11.71
C LEU A 128 3.54 -12.28 12.71
N PRO A 129 3.60 -12.08 14.04
CA PRO A 129 2.99 -13.02 14.99
C PRO A 129 1.47 -13.17 14.78
N GLN A 130 0.77 -12.08 14.45
CA GLN A 130 -0.67 -12.08 14.18
C GLN A 130 -0.97 -12.75 12.84
N LEU A 131 -0.22 -12.41 11.78
CA LEU A 131 -0.33 -13.02 10.46
C LEU A 131 -0.11 -14.54 10.51
N ARG A 132 0.84 -15.03 11.32
CA ARG A 132 1.07 -16.46 11.55
C ARG A 132 -0.15 -17.16 12.13
N ARG A 133 -0.78 -16.58 13.18
CA ARG A 133 -1.98 -17.14 13.79
C ARG A 133 -3.19 -17.19 12.85
N ARG A 134 -3.21 -16.31 11.85
CA ARG A 134 -4.35 -16.12 10.95
C ARG A 134 -4.13 -16.67 9.54
N HIS A 135 -2.96 -17.29 9.25
CA HIS A 135 -2.54 -17.62 7.88
C HIS A 135 -2.78 -16.43 6.95
N GLY A 136 -2.18 -15.30 7.32
CA GLY A 136 -2.53 -13.97 6.85
C GLY A 136 -2.13 -13.68 5.40
N ARG A 137 -2.52 -12.49 4.94
CA ARG A 137 -2.22 -12.00 3.60
C ARG A 137 -1.61 -10.62 3.68
N VAL A 138 -0.53 -10.40 2.92
CA VAL A 138 0.15 -9.12 2.79
C VAL A 138 -0.01 -8.62 1.36
N VAL A 139 -0.45 -7.38 1.20
CA VAL A 139 -0.54 -6.67 -0.09
C VAL A 139 0.32 -5.42 -0.03
N ASN A 140 1.39 -5.40 -0.81
CA ASN A 140 2.34 -4.29 -0.86
C ASN A 140 2.04 -3.36 -2.04
N LEU A 141 2.04 -2.04 -1.81
CA LEU A 141 1.90 -1.05 -2.88
C LEU A 141 3.27 -0.78 -3.52
N GLY A 142 3.51 -1.47 -4.64
CA GLY A 142 4.58 -1.15 -5.57
C GLY A 142 4.30 0.12 -6.38
N SER A 143 4.66 0.08 -7.65
CA SER A 143 4.42 1.12 -8.66
C SER A 143 4.82 0.55 -10.02
N ILE A 144 4.41 1.18 -11.12
CA ILE A 144 5.08 0.99 -12.42
C ILE A 144 6.60 1.20 -12.29
N ASN A 145 7.04 2.06 -11.36
CA ASN A 145 8.46 2.25 -11.05
C ASN A 145 9.14 1.06 -10.34
N SER A 146 8.42 -0.01 -10.04
CA SER A 146 9.02 -1.29 -9.66
C SER A 146 9.63 -2.03 -10.86
N PHE A 147 9.23 -1.67 -12.09
CA PHE A 147 9.63 -2.34 -13.35
C PHE A 147 10.25 -1.38 -14.37
N ALA A 148 9.84 -0.11 -14.34
CA ALA A 148 10.30 0.94 -15.24
C ALA A 148 10.84 2.13 -14.46
N THR A 149 11.37 3.13 -15.14
CA THR A 149 11.90 4.34 -14.49
C THR A 149 11.58 5.59 -15.31
N GLY A 150 11.80 6.75 -14.71
CA GLY A 150 11.71 8.04 -15.37
C GLY A 150 12.79 9.00 -14.87
N PRO A 151 12.96 10.16 -15.50
CA PRO A 151 13.95 11.15 -15.10
C PRO A 151 13.68 11.65 -13.67
N ARG A 152 14.76 11.94 -12.93
CA ARG A 152 14.73 12.45 -11.55
C ARG A 152 13.93 11.58 -10.57
N SER A 153 13.89 10.25 -10.80
CA SER A 153 13.09 9.29 -10.03
C SER A 153 13.92 8.21 -9.34
N SER A 154 15.25 8.31 -9.34
CA SER A 154 16.15 7.24 -8.86
C SER A 154 15.85 6.80 -7.42
N THR A 155 15.62 7.75 -6.50
CA THR A 155 15.27 7.46 -5.09
C THR A 155 13.97 6.65 -4.99
N TYR A 156 12.94 7.09 -5.72
CA TYR A 156 11.64 6.43 -5.72
C TYR A 156 11.69 5.08 -6.43
N THR A 157 12.31 5.01 -7.61
CA THR A 157 12.48 3.76 -8.37
C THR A 157 13.26 2.72 -7.58
N ALA A 158 14.36 3.10 -6.93
CA ALA A 158 15.10 2.19 -6.06
C ALA A 158 14.23 1.66 -4.91
N SER A 159 13.45 2.53 -4.26
CA SER A 159 12.54 2.12 -3.19
C SER A 159 11.44 1.15 -3.68
N LYS A 160 10.87 1.39 -4.87
CA LYS A 160 9.82 0.53 -5.44
C LYS A 160 10.37 -0.77 -6.04
N GLY A 161 11.62 -0.76 -6.51
CA GLY A 161 12.39 -1.98 -6.81
C GLY A 161 12.60 -2.84 -5.57
N ALA A 162 12.95 -2.21 -4.43
CA ALA A 162 13.05 -2.91 -3.15
C ALA A 162 11.72 -3.53 -2.71
N VAL A 163 10.59 -2.81 -2.86
CA VAL A 163 9.24 -3.34 -2.58
C VAL A 163 8.95 -4.59 -3.40
N LEU A 164 9.27 -4.59 -4.71
CA LEU A 164 9.08 -5.75 -5.59
C LEU A 164 9.87 -6.96 -5.09
N GLN A 165 11.17 -6.79 -4.82
CA GLN A 165 12.01 -7.92 -4.44
C GLN A 165 11.74 -8.42 -3.02
N LEU A 166 11.40 -7.52 -2.07
CA LEU A 166 10.95 -7.92 -0.74
C LEU A 166 9.63 -8.70 -0.80
N THR A 167 8.69 -8.30 -1.68
CA THR A 167 7.45 -9.05 -1.90
C THR A 167 7.73 -10.49 -2.31
N ARG A 168 8.63 -10.69 -3.27
CA ARG A 168 9.01 -12.02 -3.77
C ARG A 168 9.76 -12.84 -2.73
N SER A 169 10.74 -12.23 -2.06
CA SER A 169 11.53 -12.91 -1.05
C SER A 169 10.69 -13.37 0.14
N LEU A 170 9.84 -12.46 0.68
CA LEU A 170 8.97 -12.80 1.79
C LEU A 170 7.85 -13.76 1.40
N ALA A 171 7.39 -13.74 0.15
CA ALA A 171 6.46 -14.75 -0.36
C ALA A 171 7.05 -16.16 -0.28
N ALA A 172 8.30 -16.32 -0.72
CA ALA A 172 9.00 -17.62 -0.66
C ALA A 172 9.28 -18.04 0.80
N GLU A 173 9.68 -17.09 1.66
CA GLU A 173 10.00 -17.37 3.05
C GLU A 173 8.78 -17.75 3.89
N LEU A 174 7.63 -17.07 3.69
CA LEU A 174 6.45 -17.21 4.55
C LEU A 174 5.38 -18.16 3.99
N ALA A 175 5.49 -18.60 2.75
CA ALA A 175 4.55 -19.56 2.15
C ALA A 175 4.42 -20.88 2.92
N PRO A 176 5.51 -21.50 3.47
CA PRO A 176 5.38 -22.70 4.29
C PRO A 176 4.55 -22.49 5.56
N GLU A 177 4.41 -21.25 6.03
CA GLU A 177 3.58 -20.88 7.17
C GLU A 177 2.13 -20.55 6.79
N GLY A 178 1.77 -20.70 5.51
CA GLY A 178 0.44 -20.39 4.98
C GLY A 178 0.18 -18.90 4.78
N ILE A 179 1.21 -18.05 4.85
CA ILE A 179 1.11 -16.61 4.63
C ILE A 179 1.39 -16.30 3.16
N ARG A 180 0.50 -15.54 2.52
CA ARG A 180 0.69 -15.08 1.15
C ARG A 180 1.16 -13.62 1.13
N VAL A 181 2.17 -13.31 0.33
CA VAL A 181 2.70 -11.96 0.17
C VAL A 181 2.68 -11.59 -1.30
N ASN A 182 1.88 -10.61 -1.65
CA ASN A 182 1.72 -10.11 -3.01
C ASN A 182 1.77 -8.58 -3.03
N GLY A 183 1.65 -7.99 -4.18
CA GLY A 183 1.54 -6.56 -4.32
C GLY A 183 0.76 -6.14 -5.56
N ILE A 184 0.44 -4.87 -5.62
CA ILE A 184 -0.04 -4.21 -6.83
C ILE A 184 0.96 -3.15 -7.28
N ALA A 185 1.04 -2.89 -8.56
CA ALA A 185 1.89 -1.86 -9.16
C ALA A 185 1.00 -0.81 -9.87
N PRO A 186 0.54 0.23 -9.14
CA PRO A 186 -0.27 1.28 -9.74
C PRO A 186 0.50 2.07 -10.80
N GLY A 187 -0.22 2.50 -11.84
CA GLY A 187 0.19 3.56 -12.75
C GLY A 187 0.01 4.95 -12.14
N VAL A 188 -0.31 5.95 -12.97
CA VAL A 188 -0.68 7.28 -12.47
C VAL A 188 -2.13 7.24 -12.00
N ILE A 189 -2.33 7.40 -10.70
CA ILE A 189 -3.64 7.42 -10.05
C ILE A 189 -3.94 8.83 -9.56
N ALA A 190 -5.20 9.27 -9.64
CA ALA A 190 -5.67 10.61 -9.25
C ALA A 190 -5.66 10.80 -7.72
N THR A 191 -4.49 11.12 -7.16
CA THR A 191 -4.27 11.31 -5.74
C THR A 191 -3.52 12.63 -5.48
N PRO A 192 -3.47 13.13 -4.24
CA PRO A 192 -2.61 14.26 -3.88
C PRO A 192 -1.13 14.03 -4.23
N MET A 193 -0.62 12.80 -4.13
CA MET A 193 0.77 12.46 -4.48
C MET A 193 1.11 12.73 -5.96
N THR A 194 0.14 12.59 -6.85
CA THR A 194 0.32 12.77 -8.30
C THR A 194 -0.16 14.11 -8.82
N GLU A 195 -0.67 14.98 -7.95
CA GLU A 195 -1.26 16.28 -8.33
C GLU A 195 -0.30 17.13 -9.16
N ALA A 196 0.93 17.30 -8.72
CA ALA A 196 1.95 18.06 -9.46
C ALA A 196 2.24 17.44 -10.85
N THR A 197 2.25 16.12 -10.97
CA THR A 197 2.44 15.44 -12.27
C THR A 197 1.23 15.62 -13.17
N ARG A 198 0.01 15.56 -12.63
CA ARG A 198 -1.24 15.74 -13.37
C ARG A 198 -1.47 17.18 -13.79
N GLY A 199 -0.99 18.14 -13.00
CA GLY A 199 -1.05 19.57 -13.29
C GLY A 199 -0.03 20.06 -14.32
N ASP A 200 0.98 19.24 -14.68
CA ASP A 200 1.96 19.55 -15.72
C ASP A 200 1.63 18.80 -17.02
N PRO A 201 1.14 19.50 -18.06
CA PRO A 201 0.78 18.87 -19.34
C PRO A 201 1.91 18.08 -20.00
N ALA A 202 3.15 18.51 -19.86
CA ALA A 202 4.30 17.80 -20.43
C ALA A 202 4.63 16.52 -19.63
N ALA A 203 4.50 16.57 -18.30
CA ALA A 203 4.72 15.41 -17.45
C ALA A 203 3.63 14.36 -17.68
N ILE A 204 2.34 14.76 -17.59
CA ILE A 204 1.24 13.81 -17.77
C ILE A 204 1.18 13.27 -19.20
N GLY A 205 1.49 14.10 -20.20
CA GLY A 205 1.54 13.67 -21.62
C GLY A 205 2.50 12.52 -21.84
N ARG A 206 3.68 12.52 -21.20
CA ARG A 206 4.64 11.40 -21.27
C ARG A 206 4.06 10.10 -20.71
N PHE A 207 3.32 10.16 -19.61
CA PHE A 207 2.66 8.97 -19.05
C PHE A 207 1.51 8.49 -19.95
N MET A 208 0.69 9.41 -20.46
CA MET A 208 -0.45 9.05 -21.32
C MET A 208 -0.02 8.45 -22.66
N ALA A 209 1.12 8.89 -23.20
CA ALA A 209 1.69 8.30 -24.42
C ALA A 209 2.05 6.80 -24.28
N HIS A 210 2.27 6.33 -23.05
CA HIS A 210 2.56 4.92 -22.72
C HIS A 210 1.42 4.22 -21.99
N THR A 211 0.26 4.86 -21.86
CA THR A 211 -0.90 4.29 -21.18
C THR A 211 -2.00 3.97 -22.20
N PRO A 212 -2.14 2.71 -22.67
CA PRO A 212 -3.11 2.33 -23.70
C PRO A 212 -4.55 2.73 -23.39
N MET A 213 -4.96 2.71 -22.12
CA MET A 213 -6.31 3.18 -21.73
C MET A 213 -6.50 4.69 -21.84
N GLY A 214 -5.44 5.47 -22.09
CA GLY A 214 -5.49 6.90 -22.42
C GLY A 214 -5.97 7.82 -21.30
N ARG A 215 -5.99 7.35 -20.05
CA ARG A 215 -6.44 8.13 -18.90
C ARG A 215 -5.66 7.80 -17.63
N VAL A 216 -5.76 8.70 -16.68
CA VAL A 216 -5.35 8.48 -15.29
C VAL A 216 -6.32 7.50 -14.64
N GLY A 217 -5.83 6.64 -13.75
CA GLY A 217 -6.67 5.77 -12.93
C GLY A 217 -7.24 6.51 -11.71
N GLU A 218 -8.35 6.01 -11.19
CA GLU A 218 -8.94 6.50 -9.95
C GLU A 218 -8.55 5.60 -8.75
N PRO A 219 -8.46 6.13 -7.52
CA PRO A 219 -8.09 5.33 -6.34
C PRO A 219 -8.99 4.12 -6.13
N GLU A 220 -10.27 4.21 -6.49
CA GLU A 220 -11.26 3.15 -6.38
C GLU A 220 -10.95 1.95 -7.28
N GLU A 221 -10.22 2.16 -8.37
CA GLU A 221 -9.81 1.09 -9.30
C GLU A 221 -8.73 0.17 -8.69
N LEU A 222 -8.07 0.59 -7.61
CA LEU A 222 -7.16 -0.26 -6.85
C LEU A 222 -7.86 -1.20 -5.87
N VAL A 223 -9.11 -0.93 -5.54
CA VAL A 223 -9.85 -1.70 -4.52
C VAL A 223 -10.03 -3.15 -4.96
N GLY A 224 -10.55 -3.39 -6.17
CA GLY A 224 -10.77 -4.75 -6.68
C GLY A 224 -9.53 -5.62 -6.66
N PRO A 225 -8.39 -5.18 -7.23
CA PRO A 225 -7.12 -5.88 -7.16
C PRO A 225 -6.64 -6.18 -5.73
N VAL A 226 -6.79 -5.23 -4.80
CA VAL A 226 -6.41 -5.44 -3.39
C VAL A 226 -7.34 -6.46 -2.72
N VAL A 227 -8.65 -6.36 -2.91
CA VAL A 227 -9.65 -7.33 -2.41
C VAL A 227 -9.35 -8.73 -2.95
N PHE A 228 -9.07 -8.87 -4.24
CA PHE A 228 -8.66 -10.14 -4.84
C PHE A 228 -7.46 -10.74 -4.10
N LEU A 229 -6.37 -9.98 -3.94
CA LEU A 229 -5.14 -10.46 -3.29
C LEU A 229 -5.33 -10.70 -1.78
N ALA A 230 -6.22 -9.96 -1.13
CA ALA A 230 -6.54 -10.08 0.28
C ALA A 230 -7.53 -11.22 0.61
N SER A 231 -8.27 -11.73 -0.37
CA SER A 231 -9.31 -12.74 -0.17
C SER A 231 -8.87 -14.17 -0.53
N ALA A 232 -9.76 -15.14 -0.31
CA ALA A 232 -9.58 -16.52 -0.72
C ALA A 232 -9.54 -16.72 -2.26
N MET A 233 -9.99 -15.72 -3.04
CA MET A 233 -9.95 -15.78 -4.51
C MET A 233 -8.52 -15.94 -5.05
N SER A 234 -7.51 -15.51 -4.31
CA SER A 234 -6.09 -15.61 -4.67
C SER A 234 -5.36 -16.70 -3.85
N SER A 235 -6.03 -17.77 -3.45
CA SER A 235 -5.49 -18.81 -2.55
C SER A 235 -4.20 -19.48 -3.06
N TYR A 236 -3.97 -19.49 -4.37
CA TYR A 236 -2.76 -20.03 -5.00
C TYR A 236 -1.85 -18.96 -5.60
N VAL A 237 -1.99 -17.69 -5.14
CA VAL A 237 -1.20 -16.55 -5.61
C VAL A 237 -0.32 -16.04 -4.48
N THR A 238 1.00 -16.14 -4.64
CA THR A 238 2.00 -15.52 -3.75
C THR A 238 3.23 -15.10 -4.56
N GLY A 239 3.91 -14.01 -4.17
CA GLY A 239 5.05 -13.43 -4.86
C GLY A 239 4.70 -12.60 -6.10
N ALA A 240 3.42 -12.44 -6.41
CA ALA A 240 2.98 -11.64 -7.56
C ALA A 240 3.04 -10.13 -7.27
N MET A 241 3.37 -9.35 -8.31
CA MET A 241 3.18 -7.90 -8.34
C MET A 241 2.29 -7.58 -9.54
N LEU A 242 1.00 -7.34 -9.26
CA LEU A 242 -0.03 -7.14 -10.28
C LEU A 242 -0.03 -5.69 -10.77
N PRO A 243 0.26 -5.40 -12.06
CA PRO A 243 0.09 -4.07 -12.63
C PRO A 243 -1.39 -3.63 -12.60
N VAL A 244 -1.61 -2.39 -12.16
CA VAL A 244 -2.92 -1.70 -12.20
C VAL A 244 -2.64 -0.30 -12.75
N ASP A 245 -2.35 -0.24 -14.06
CA ASP A 245 -1.63 0.85 -14.67
C ASP A 245 -2.19 1.32 -16.02
N GLY A 246 -3.37 0.82 -16.41
CA GLY A 246 -3.98 1.13 -17.70
C GLY A 246 -3.18 0.61 -18.91
N GLY A 247 -2.32 -0.41 -18.69
CA GLY A 247 -1.48 -1.01 -19.71
C GLY A 247 -0.10 -0.36 -19.88
N PHE A 248 0.29 0.56 -19.01
CA PHE A 248 1.57 1.29 -19.11
C PHE A 248 2.78 0.37 -19.27
N LEU A 249 2.83 -0.77 -18.61
CA LEU A 249 3.95 -1.70 -18.66
C LEU A 249 3.90 -2.69 -19.85
N THR A 250 2.95 -2.53 -20.75
CA THR A 250 2.84 -3.38 -21.96
C THR A 250 3.56 -2.79 -23.17
N LEU A 251 3.98 -1.53 -23.11
CA LEU A 251 4.64 -0.79 -24.20
C LEU A 251 6.07 -0.42 -23.86
#